data_3da7df400ba474dd0913db7b3ffd8773
#
_entry.id   3da7df400ba474dd0913db7b3ffd8773
#
_cell.length_a   1.000
_cell.length_b   1.000
_cell.length_c   1.000
_cell.angle_alpha   90.00
_cell.angle_beta   90.00
_cell.angle_gamma   90.00
#
_symmetry.space_group_name_H-M   'P 1'
#
loop_
_entity.id
_entity.type
_entity.pdbx_description
1 polymer ?
#
loop_
_entity_poly.entity_id
_entity_poly.type
_entity_poly.pdbx_seq_one_letter_code
_entity_poly.pdbx_strand_id
1 'polypeptide(L)'
;GDFRASDNVSFGIEKGKLVALLGPSGSGKTTLLRMIAGLETPNAGDIFIDGKRVNDIPASKRGIGFVFQSYALFRYMTVYDNVAFGLELQKVPKAEIKERVMKLLEITGLSGMEKRYPNQLSGGQRQRVAFARALAPNPQVLLLDEPFAAIDAKVRSELRLWLRSMVTQLGITSIFVTHDQDEAVEVADEIIITNHGKIEQMGTPSQIYKSPDTPFVAQFIGRPSEVHNYDTLNGFDKIEGADKAVIRPEFVKISKFGKLDRYMSAAETGIVEDVVFRGNRLDVTIDVHGIKITGEWSLEKDSLEIGEKVNLLIYRI
;
A
#
# COMPACT_ATOMS: atom_id res chain seq x y z
N GLY A 1 -0.19 3.74 29.31
CA GLY A 1 -1.49 3.08 29.06
C GLY A 1 -1.26 1.74 28.38
N ASP A 2 -2.23 0.86 28.39
CA ASP A 2 -2.12 -0.53 27.94
C ASP A 2 -2.14 -0.72 26.42
N PHE A 3 -1.99 0.35 25.64
CA PHE A 3 -1.95 0.27 24.18
C PHE A 3 -0.57 -0.19 23.69
N ARG A 4 -0.53 -1.36 23.07
CA ARG A 4 0.67 -1.91 22.41
C ARG A 4 0.64 -1.52 20.93
N ALA A 5 1.47 -0.57 20.54
CA ALA A 5 1.61 -0.15 19.16
C ALA A 5 2.32 -1.21 18.29
N SER A 6 3.20 -2.01 18.91
CA SER A 6 3.93 -3.10 18.28
C SER A 6 4.08 -4.21 19.30
N ASP A 7 3.71 -5.44 18.93
CA ASP A 7 3.70 -6.62 19.82
C ASP A 7 4.45 -7.78 19.16
N ASN A 8 5.70 -7.97 19.58
CA ASN A 8 6.59 -9.03 19.11
C ASN A 8 6.75 -9.08 17.58
N VAL A 9 7.06 -7.92 16.99
CA VAL A 9 7.23 -7.75 15.54
C VAL A 9 8.67 -8.03 15.15
N SER A 10 8.89 -8.94 14.19
CA SER A 10 10.21 -9.23 13.61
C SER A 10 10.09 -9.37 12.09
N PHE A 11 10.91 -8.68 11.35
CA PHE A 11 11.01 -8.78 9.89
C PHE A 11 12.36 -8.28 9.40
N GLY A 12 12.72 -8.66 8.17
CA GLY A 12 13.90 -8.17 7.47
C GLY A 12 13.50 -7.61 6.11
N ILE A 13 14.25 -6.62 5.63
CA ILE A 13 14.06 -6.03 4.30
C ILE A 13 15.39 -6.12 3.55
N GLU A 14 15.34 -6.66 2.35
CA GLU A 14 16.50 -6.73 1.46
C GLU A 14 16.87 -5.33 0.94
N LYS A 15 18.17 -5.15 0.73
CA LYS A 15 18.69 -3.89 0.21
C LYS A 15 18.11 -3.55 -1.17
N GLY A 16 17.71 -2.31 -1.33
CA GLY A 16 17.15 -1.79 -2.59
C GLY A 16 15.67 -2.10 -2.81
N LYS A 17 15.01 -2.80 -1.88
CA LYS A 17 13.56 -3.08 -1.96
C LYS A 17 12.73 -1.88 -1.50
N LEU A 18 11.58 -1.74 -2.12
CA LEU A 18 10.53 -0.82 -1.71
C LEU A 18 9.41 -1.62 -1.03
N VAL A 19 9.27 -1.45 0.28
CA VAL A 19 8.35 -2.23 1.11
C VAL A 19 7.22 -1.36 1.64
N ALA A 20 5.98 -1.84 1.56
CA ALA A 20 4.81 -1.20 2.14
C ALA A 20 4.49 -1.80 3.53
N LEU A 21 4.32 -0.95 4.53
CA LEU A 21 3.64 -1.31 5.77
C LEU A 21 2.15 -0.98 5.60
N LEU A 22 1.32 -2.00 5.44
CA LEU A 22 -0.10 -1.89 5.16
C LEU A 22 -0.93 -2.41 6.33
N GLY A 23 -2.04 -1.77 6.65
CA GLY A 23 -2.96 -2.23 7.69
C GLY A 23 -3.97 -1.16 8.08
N PRO A 24 -4.96 -1.50 8.92
CA PRO A 24 -5.96 -0.57 9.42
C PRO A 24 -5.34 0.59 10.20
N SER A 25 -6.09 1.68 10.34
CA SER A 25 -5.70 2.77 11.22
C SER A 25 -5.51 2.26 12.66
N GLY A 26 -4.45 2.74 13.32
CA GLY A 26 -4.15 2.30 14.70
C GLY A 26 -3.41 0.96 14.80
N SER A 27 -3.03 0.29 13.71
CA SER A 27 -2.27 -0.97 13.75
C SER A 27 -0.77 -0.82 14.08
N GLY A 28 -0.31 0.39 14.46
CA GLY A 28 1.06 0.61 14.92
C GLY A 28 2.09 0.96 13.84
N LYS A 29 1.71 1.06 12.57
CA LYS A 29 2.63 1.29 11.42
C LYS A 29 3.52 2.52 11.56
N THR A 30 2.91 3.68 11.81
CA THR A 30 3.65 4.94 12.00
C THR A 30 4.60 4.88 13.20
N THR A 31 4.17 4.25 14.31
CA THR A 31 5.02 4.05 15.48
C THR A 31 6.22 3.17 15.15
N LEU A 32 5.99 2.07 14.43
CA LEU A 32 7.07 1.18 13.98
C LEU A 32 8.06 1.93 13.06
N LEU A 33 7.55 2.71 12.11
CA LEU A 33 8.38 3.54 11.24
C LEU A 33 9.24 4.54 12.04
N ARG A 34 8.64 5.18 13.07
CA ARG A 34 9.34 6.14 13.94
C ARG A 34 10.38 5.46 14.83
N MET A 35 10.14 4.24 15.30
CA MET A 35 11.14 3.46 16.03
C MET A 35 12.35 3.13 15.14
N ILE A 36 12.13 2.73 13.89
CA ILE A 36 13.21 2.50 12.92
C ILE A 36 14.01 3.79 12.72
N ALA A 37 13.32 4.92 12.56
CA ALA A 37 13.95 6.24 12.40
C ALA A 37 14.71 6.74 13.63
N GLY A 38 14.46 6.20 14.82
CA GLY A 38 15.01 6.68 16.08
C GLY A 38 14.31 7.92 16.62
N LEU A 39 13.08 8.17 16.20
CA LEU A 39 12.20 9.21 16.71
C LEU A 39 11.39 8.74 17.92
N GLU A 40 11.26 7.42 18.06
CA GLU A 40 10.68 6.74 19.23
C GLU A 40 11.58 5.59 19.64
N THR A 41 11.53 5.22 20.93
CA THR A 41 12.35 4.12 21.45
C THR A 41 11.49 2.89 21.69
N PRO A 42 11.85 1.71 21.15
CA PRO A 42 11.15 0.48 21.44
C PRO A 42 11.36 0.07 22.90
N ASN A 43 10.34 -0.50 23.52
CA ASN A 43 10.43 -1.01 24.90
C ASN A 43 11.33 -2.25 25.01
N ALA A 44 11.40 -3.04 23.95
CA ALA A 44 12.24 -4.24 23.85
C ALA A 44 12.53 -4.55 22.37
N GLY A 45 13.50 -5.44 22.14
CA GLY A 45 13.93 -5.82 20.80
C GLY A 45 15.03 -4.94 20.23
N ASP A 46 15.53 -5.33 19.07
CA ASP A 46 16.66 -4.69 18.42
C ASP A 46 16.35 -4.29 16.98
N ILE A 47 16.87 -3.16 16.56
CA ILE A 47 16.78 -2.64 15.20
C ILE A 47 18.17 -2.64 14.60
N PHE A 48 18.31 -3.26 13.43
CA PHE A 48 19.55 -3.33 12.68
C PHE A 48 19.40 -2.63 11.33
N ILE A 49 20.38 -1.84 10.95
CA ILE A 49 20.51 -1.24 9.62
C ILE A 49 21.89 -1.62 9.08
N ASP A 50 21.92 -2.30 7.95
CA ASP A 50 23.14 -2.82 7.31
C ASP A 50 24.01 -3.61 8.32
N GLY A 51 23.36 -4.53 9.07
CA GLY A 51 24.00 -5.38 10.08
C GLY A 51 24.41 -4.68 11.37
N LYS A 52 24.25 -3.35 11.49
CA LYS A 52 24.60 -2.58 12.68
C LYS A 52 23.36 -2.32 13.55
N ARG A 53 23.43 -2.67 14.84
CA ARG A 53 22.41 -2.33 15.82
C ARG A 53 22.34 -0.80 16.00
N VAL A 54 21.14 -0.22 15.90
CA VAL A 54 20.95 1.24 15.89
C VAL A 54 20.08 1.76 17.05
N ASN A 55 19.66 0.92 18.00
CA ASN A 55 18.81 1.35 19.10
C ASN A 55 19.36 2.57 19.86
N ASP A 56 20.65 2.59 20.13
CA ASP A 56 21.33 3.63 20.90
C ASP A 56 21.89 4.77 20.02
N ILE A 57 21.64 4.70 18.71
CA ILE A 57 22.08 5.72 17.76
C ILE A 57 20.97 6.76 17.59
N PRO A 58 21.24 8.06 17.83
CA PRO A 58 20.26 9.11 17.62
C PRO A 58 19.82 9.18 16.14
N ALA A 59 18.57 9.58 15.88
CA ALA A 59 17.96 9.64 14.55
C ALA A 59 18.86 10.32 13.50
N SER A 60 19.49 11.45 13.87
CA SER A 60 20.39 12.22 12.99
C SER A 60 21.64 11.48 12.52
N LYS A 61 21.99 10.35 13.16
CA LYS A 61 23.19 9.55 12.85
C LYS A 61 22.87 8.14 12.34
N ARG A 62 21.58 7.80 12.14
CA ARG A 62 21.17 6.47 11.63
C ARG A 62 21.31 6.32 10.11
N GLY A 63 21.61 7.40 9.38
CA GLY A 63 21.69 7.34 7.91
C GLY A 63 20.34 7.15 7.24
N ILE A 64 19.27 7.71 7.83
CA ILE A 64 17.88 7.57 7.37
C ILE A 64 17.39 8.90 6.83
N GLY A 65 16.75 8.86 5.66
CA GLY A 65 15.89 9.91 5.15
C GLY A 65 14.45 9.70 5.61
N PHE A 66 13.78 10.73 6.11
CA PHE A 66 12.40 10.62 6.57
C PHE A 66 11.50 11.65 5.89
N VAL A 67 10.37 11.18 5.32
CA VAL A 67 9.32 12.03 4.75
C VAL A 67 8.07 11.89 5.62
N PHE A 68 7.67 12.99 6.25
CA PHE A 68 6.49 13.05 7.11
C PHE A 68 5.21 13.21 6.27
N GLN A 69 4.09 12.73 6.78
CA GLN A 69 2.77 12.85 6.17
C GLN A 69 2.40 14.31 5.81
N SER A 70 2.76 15.27 6.66
CA SER A 70 2.55 16.70 6.42
C SER A 70 3.63 17.34 5.56
N TYR A 71 4.58 16.54 5.03
CA TYR A 71 5.82 16.96 4.34
C TYR A 71 6.79 17.76 5.21
N ALA A 72 6.33 18.42 6.27
CA ALA A 72 7.10 19.21 7.23
C ALA A 72 8.14 20.13 6.57
N LEU A 73 7.77 20.80 5.48
CA LEU A 73 8.64 21.78 4.80
C LEU A 73 8.78 23.05 5.65
N PHE A 74 9.98 23.61 5.65
CA PHE A 74 10.25 24.89 6.28
C PHE A 74 9.61 26.01 5.46
N ARG A 75 8.56 26.62 5.97
CA ARG A 75 7.69 27.57 5.23
C ARG A 75 8.40 28.84 4.79
N TYR A 76 9.41 29.25 5.53
CA TYR A 76 10.19 30.47 5.29
C TYR A 76 11.49 30.22 4.52
N MET A 77 11.71 28.99 4.09
CA MET A 77 12.85 28.60 3.26
C MET A 77 12.37 28.33 1.82
N THR A 78 13.22 28.68 0.86
CA THR A 78 12.98 28.33 -0.55
C THR A 78 13.04 26.81 -0.75
N VAL A 79 12.67 26.34 -1.95
CA VAL A 79 12.86 24.92 -2.34
C VAL A 79 14.33 24.53 -2.22
N TYR A 80 15.24 25.38 -2.71
CA TYR A 80 16.69 25.16 -2.59
C TYR A 80 17.11 25.01 -1.13
N ASP A 81 16.75 25.95 -0.27
CA ASP A 81 17.15 25.96 1.14
C ASP A 81 16.56 24.75 1.91
N ASN A 82 15.32 24.38 1.60
CA ASN A 82 14.73 23.16 2.17
C ASN A 82 15.57 21.91 1.87
N VAL A 83 16.01 21.74 0.62
CA VAL A 83 16.80 20.58 0.20
C VAL A 83 18.23 20.66 0.73
N ALA A 84 18.83 21.86 0.76
CA ALA A 84 20.18 22.10 1.24
C ALA A 84 20.32 21.91 2.76
N PHE A 85 19.25 22.09 3.53
CA PHE A 85 19.28 22.19 4.99
C PHE A 85 20.07 21.07 5.69
N GLY A 86 19.84 19.82 5.32
CA GLY A 86 20.55 18.68 5.91
C GLY A 86 22.04 18.68 5.59
N LEU A 87 22.43 19.12 4.40
CA LEU A 87 23.82 19.23 3.97
C LEU A 87 24.55 20.36 4.69
N GLU A 88 23.87 21.49 4.92
CA GLU A 88 24.43 22.60 5.71
C GLU A 88 24.71 22.20 7.15
N LEU A 89 23.79 21.45 7.78
CA LEU A 89 24.01 20.89 9.13
C LEU A 89 25.21 19.95 9.19
N GLN A 90 25.47 19.20 8.11
CA GLN A 90 26.63 18.33 7.96
C GLN A 90 27.91 19.10 7.60
N LYS A 91 27.82 20.44 7.45
CA LYS A 91 28.94 21.33 7.07
C LYS A 91 29.59 20.95 5.73
N VAL A 92 28.79 20.45 4.77
CA VAL A 92 29.23 20.19 3.41
C VAL A 92 29.63 21.49 2.72
N PRO A 93 30.69 21.52 1.87
CA PRO A 93 31.11 22.72 1.15
C PRO A 93 29.98 23.28 0.26
N LYS A 94 29.82 24.61 0.21
CA LYS A 94 28.75 25.28 -0.54
C LYS A 94 28.69 24.90 -2.02
N ALA A 95 29.83 24.68 -2.67
CA ALA A 95 29.89 24.28 -4.08
C ALA A 95 29.28 22.88 -4.28
N GLU A 96 29.59 21.93 -3.40
CA GLU A 96 29.04 20.59 -3.41
C GLU A 96 27.54 20.58 -3.08
N ILE A 97 27.11 21.40 -2.10
CA ILE A 97 25.68 21.58 -1.78
C ILE A 97 24.93 22.02 -3.04
N LYS A 98 25.42 23.03 -3.75
CA LYS A 98 24.78 23.56 -4.93
C LYS A 98 24.63 22.49 -6.03
N GLU A 99 25.70 21.77 -6.33
CA GLU A 99 25.69 20.70 -7.35
C GLU A 99 24.68 19.64 -6.99
N ARG A 100 24.71 19.16 -5.75
CA ARG A 100 23.86 18.08 -5.26
C ARG A 100 22.40 18.48 -5.19
N VAL A 101 22.09 19.66 -4.70
CA VAL A 101 20.71 20.18 -4.68
C VAL A 101 20.15 20.30 -6.08
N MET A 102 20.90 20.91 -7.02
CA MET A 102 20.45 21.07 -8.39
C MET A 102 20.19 19.72 -9.07
N LYS A 103 21.06 18.73 -8.87
CA LYS A 103 20.86 17.37 -9.37
C LYS A 103 19.62 16.69 -8.78
N LEU A 104 19.38 16.87 -7.47
CA LEU A 104 18.18 16.31 -6.83
C LEU A 104 16.90 16.99 -7.35
N LEU A 105 16.91 18.31 -7.55
CA LEU A 105 15.78 19.03 -8.12
C LEU A 105 15.48 18.57 -9.56
N GLU A 106 16.50 18.29 -10.35
CA GLU A 106 16.35 17.70 -11.68
C GLU A 106 15.70 16.30 -11.60
N ILE A 107 16.26 15.39 -10.81
CA ILE A 107 15.75 14.01 -10.64
C ILE A 107 14.29 14.02 -10.13
N THR A 108 13.94 14.95 -9.25
CA THR A 108 12.59 15.06 -8.68
C THR A 108 11.62 15.89 -9.57
N GLY A 109 12.08 16.36 -10.72
CA GLY A 109 11.25 17.16 -11.67
C GLY A 109 10.87 18.54 -11.13
N LEU A 110 11.78 19.17 -10.38
CA LEU A 110 11.60 20.48 -9.76
C LEU A 110 12.56 21.55 -10.32
N SER A 111 13.20 21.30 -11.46
CA SER A 111 14.08 22.25 -12.13
C SER A 111 13.37 23.58 -12.38
N GLY A 112 14.02 24.69 -12.11
CA GLY A 112 13.46 26.03 -12.25
C GLY A 112 12.58 26.49 -11.09
N MET A 113 12.45 25.67 -10.02
CA MET A 113 11.64 26.00 -8.84
C MET A 113 12.49 26.34 -7.61
N GLU A 114 13.81 26.47 -7.76
CA GLU A 114 14.79 26.61 -6.67
C GLU A 114 14.45 27.77 -5.73
N LYS A 115 13.97 28.88 -6.31
CA LYS A 115 13.66 30.12 -5.59
C LYS A 115 12.24 30.21 -5.06
N ARG A 116 11.38 29.21 -5.36
CA ARG A 116 9.98 29.21 -4.89
C ARG A 116 9.92 28.82 -3.42
N TYR A 117 8.86 29.27 -2.76
CA TYR A 117 8.53 28.89 -1.38
C TYR A 117 7.45 27.80 -1.37
N PRO A 118 7.31 27.01 -0.28
CA PRO A 118 6.33 25.93 -0.19
C PRO A 118 4.88 26.34 -0.48
N ASN A 119 4.48 27.56 -0.15
CA ASN A 119 3.14 28.09 -0.41
C ASN A 119 2.86 28.38 -1.91
N GLN A 120 3.89 28.40 -2.74
CA GLN A 120 3.81 28.62 -4.19
C GLN A 120 3.80 27.29 -4.97
N LEU A 121 3.74 26.15 -4.29
CA LEU A 121 3.83 24.82 -4.87
C LEU A 121 2.50 24.06 -4.75
N SER A 122 2.22 23.20 -5.74
CA SER A 122 1.15 22.20 -5.62
C SER A 122 1.46 21.15 -4.52
N GLY A 123 0.45 20.37 -4.12
CA GLY A 123 0.64 19.26 -3.15
C GLY A 123 1.74 18.29 -3.58
N GLY A 124 1.67 17.83 -4.84
CA GLY A 124 2.68 16.92 -5.39
C GLY A 124 4.08 17.53 -5.48
N GLN A 125 4.18 18.82 -5.81
CA GLN A 125 5.47 19.53 -5.80
C GLN A 125 6.05 19.65 -4.40
N ARG A 126 5.24 19.98 -3.39
CA ARG A 126 5.69 19.99 -1.98
C ARG A 126 6.19 18.63 -1.54
N GLN A 127 5.51 17.58 -1.92
CA GLN A 127 5.95 16.22 -1.63
C GLN A 127 7.31 15.92 -2.27
N ARG A 128 7.50 16.21 -3.55
CA ARG A 128 8.77 16.02 -4.24
C ARG A 128 9.92 16.82 -3.60
N VAL A 129 9.66 18.02 -3.08
CA VAL A 129 10.65 18.78 -2.29
C VAL A 129 11.01 18.04 -1.01
N ALA A 130 10.02 17.48 -0.29
CA ALA A 130 10.28 16.69 0.93
C ALA A 130 11.12 15.44 0.62
N PHE A 131 10.87 14.77 -0.51
CA PHE A 131 11.71 13.68 -0.99
C PHE A 131 13.14 14.14 -1.29
N ALA A 132 13.31 15.20 -2.07
CA ALA A 132 14.62 15.74 -2.40
C ALA A 132 15.40 16.09 -1.12
N ARG A 133 14.75 16.70 -0.13
CA ARG A 133 15.33 17.02 1.19
C ARG A 133 15.76 15.75 1.94
N ALA A 134 14.93 14.72 1.95
CA ALA A 134 15.24 13.46 2.63
C ALA A 134 16.40 12.71 1.95
N LEU A 135 16.55 12.83 0.64
CA LEU A 135 17.63 12.21 -0.15
C LEU A 135 18.93 12.99 -0.11
N ALA A 136 18.87 14.30 0.16
CA ALA A 136 20.06 15.15 0.12
C ALA A 136 21.24 14.65 0.97
N PRO A 137 21.07 14.14 2.19
CA PRO A 137 22.16 13.59 3.00
C PRO A 137 22.71 12.23 2.52
N ASN A 138 22.21 11.67 1.43
CA ASN A 138 22.54 10.34 0.92
C ASN A 138 22.24 9.20 1.92
N PRO A 139 20.97 9.03 2.29
CA PRO A 139 20.59 8.06 3.30
C PRO A 139 20.74 6.63 2.75
N GLN A 140 20.93 5.66 3.65
CA GLN A 140 20.92 4.23 3.33
C GLN A 140 19.49 3.69 3.23
N VAL A 141 18.57 4.28 4.01
CA VAL A 141 17.17 3.89 4.08
C VAL A 141 16.28 5.13 3.97
N LEU A 142 15.21 5.04 3.21
CA LEU A 142 14.20 6.07 3.07
C LEU A 142 12.89 5.60 3.73
N LEU A 143 12.38 6.37 4.68
CA LEU A 143 11.14 6.10 5.40
C LEU A 143 10.09 7.14 5.04
N LEU A 144 8.88 6.69 4.70
CA LEU A 144 7.80 7.52 4.19
C LEU A 144 6.53 7.27 4.99
N ASP A 145 6.06 8.26 5.71
CA ASP A 145 4.84 8.17 6.51
C ASP A 145 3.65 8.70 5.70
N GLU A 146 2.80 7.80 5.20
CA GLU A 146 1.64 8.09 4.36
C GLU A 146 1.94 9.07 3.20
N PRO A 147 2.87 8.74 2.31
CA PRO A 147 3.38 9.70 1.31
C PRO A 147 2.33 10.18 0.32
N PHE A 148 1.22 9.48 0.15
CA PHE A 148 0.18 9.82 -0.81
C PHE A 148 -1.09 10.40 -0.17
N ALA A 149 -1.10 10.59 1.15
CA ALA A 149 -2.21 11.23 1.85
C ALA A 149 -2.35 12.72 1.44
N ALA A 150 -3.57 13.24 1.50
CA ALA A 150 -3.90 14.65 1.23
C ALA A 150 -3.56 15.15 -0.20
N ILE A 151 -3.54 14.26 -1.19
CA ILE A 151 -3.33 14.57 -2.60
C ILE A 151 -4.55 14.10 -3.40
N ASP A 152 -4.94 14.88 -4.42
CA ASP A 152 -6.03 14.50 -5.31
C ASP A 152 -5.73 13.21 -6.08
N ALA A 153 -6.78 12.47 -6.49
CA ALA A 153 -6.66 11.13 -7.05
C ALA A 153 -5.79 11.06 -8.33
N LYS A 154 -5.85 12.08 -9.18
CA LYS A 154 -5.07 12.10 -10.44
C LYS A 154 -3.58 12.27 -10.15
N VAL A 155 -3.23 13.25 -9.33
CA VAL A 155 -1.84 13.52 -8.95
C VAL A 155 -1.28 12.38 -8.10
N ARG A 156 -2.11 11.71 -7.30
CA ARG A 156 -1.73 10.53 -6.49
C ARG A 156 -1.24 9.37 -7.38
N SER A 157 -1.95 9.05 -8.46
CA SER A 157 -1.53 8.00 -9.39
C SER A 157 -0.19 8.31 -10.05
N GLU A 158 0.00 9.55 -10.52
CA GLU A 158 1.27 10.00 -11.10
C GLU A 158 2.43 9.91 -10.10
N LEU A 159 2.18 10.26 -8.85
CA LEU A 159 3.19 10.22 -7.78
C LEU A 159 3.56 8.79 -7.37
N ARG A 160 2.63 7.84 -7.37
CA ARG A 160 2.91 6.43 -7.12
C ARG A 160 3.91 5.88 -8.13
N LEU A 161 3.64 6.08 -9.42
CA LEU A 161 4.53 5.65 -10.50
C LEU A 161 5.89 6.34 -10.43
N TRP A 162 5.88 7.65 -10.16
CA TRP A 162 7.11 8.43 -9.99
C TRP A 162 7.95 7.92 -8.81
N LEU A 163 7.35 7.67 -7.64
CA LEU A 163 8.05 7.17 -6.45
C LEU A 163 8.71 5.83 -6.75
N ARG A 164 7.95 4.87 -7.32
CA ARG A 164 8.48 3.56 -7.69
C ARG A 164 9.67 3.68 -8.64
N SER A 165 9.53 4.47 -9.70
CA SER A 165 10.61 4.70 -10.66
C SER A 165 11.86 5.30 -10.01
N MET A 166 11.69 6.32 -9.19
CA MET A 166 12.77 7.02 -8.50
C MET A 166 13.52 6.10 -7.53
N VAL A 167 12.79 5.37 -6.68
CA VAL A 167 13.40 4.45 -5.70
C VAL A 167 14.16 3.33 -6.42
N THR A 168 13.60 2.78 -7.49
CA THR A 168 14.26 1.75 -8.33
C THR A 168 15.53 2.30 -8.98
N GLN A 169 15.46 3.50 -9.56
CA GLN A 169 16.62 4.14 -10.21
C GLN A 169 17.76 4.43 -9.23
N LEU A 170 17.41 4.84 -8.00
CA LEU A 170 18.41 5.15 -6.96
C LEU A 170 18.92 3.89 -6.22
N GLY A 171 18.22 2.76 -6.33
CA GLY A 171 18.57 1.53 -5.62
C GLY A 171 18.51 1.67 -4.09
N ILE A 172 17.70 2.61 -3.56
CA ILE A 172 17.62 2.89 -2.13
C ILE A 172 16.57 2.00 -1.46
N THR A 173 16.93 1.38 -0.34
CA THR A 173 15.97 0.63 0.48
C THR A 173 14.93 1.59 1.05
N SER A 174 13.66 1.31 0.83
CA SER A 174 12.60 2.22 1.21
C SER A 174 11.45 1.52 1.90
N ILE A 175 10.87 2.16 2.92
CA ILE A 175 9.68 1.68 3.61
C ILE A 175 8.65 2.81 3.57
N PHE A 176 7.44 2.53 3.14
CA PHE A 176 6.34 3.47 3.26
C PHE A 176 5.15 2.89 4.01
N VAL A 177 4.49 3.74 4.77
CA VAL A 177 3.26 3.41 5.49
C VAL A 177 2.08 3.83 4.64
N THR A 178 1.08 2.97 4.53
CA THR A 178 -0.20 3.29 3.93
C THR A 178 -1.34 2.47 4.57
N HIS A 179 -2.54 2.96 4.45
CA HIS A 179 -3.78 2.22 4.73
C HIS A 179 -4.55 1.87 3.44
N ASP A 180 -4.05 2.33 2.29
CA ASP A 180 -4.62 2.10 0.96
C ASP A 180 -3.95 0.88 0.32
N GLN A 181 -4.77 -0.12 -0.03
CA GLN A 181 -4.32 -1.36 -0.64
C GLN A 181 -3.78 -1.15 -2.06
N ASP A 182 -4.43 -0.27 -2.83
CA ASP A 182 -4.03 0.01 -4.20
C ASP A 182 -2.63 0.64 -4.23
N GLU A 183 -2.34 1.53 -3.26
CA GLU A 183 -1.00 2.11 -3.11
C GLU A 183 0.06 1.04 -2.82
N ALA A 184 -0.23 0.14 -1.89
CA ALA A 184 0.70 -0.93 -1.54
C ALA A 184 0.95 -1.88 -2.72
N VAL A 185 -0.11 -2.31 -3.41
CA VAL A 185 -0.02 -3.27 -4.52
C VAL A 185 0.67 -2.68 -5.76
N GLU A 186 0.40 -1.39 -6.08
CA GLU A 186 1.00 -0.76 -7.26
C GLU A 186 2.47 -0.37 -7.07
N VAL A 187 2.85 -0.01 -5.84
CA VAL A 187 4.15 0.64 -5.60
C VAL A 187 5.18 -0.31 -5.00
N ALA A 188 4.79 -1.21 -4.10
CA ALA A 188 5.73 -2.02 -3.34
C ALA A 188 6.24 -3.27 -4.09
N ASP A 189 7.48 -3.65 -3.81
CA ASP A 189 8.02 -4.97 -4.16
C ASP A 189 7.52 -6.04 -3.20
N GLU A 190 7.38 -5.68 -1.92
CA GLU A 190 6.86 -6.52 -0.85
C GLU A 190 5.94 -5.72 0.07
N ILE A 191 4.95 -6.38 0.64
CA ILE A 191 3.99 -5.80 1.57
C ILE A 191 4.12 -6.53 2.90
N ILE A 192 4.14 -5.78 4.00
CA ILE A 192 4.00 -6.27 5.36
C ILE A 192 2.62 -5.84 5.84
N ILE A 193 1.73 -6.81 6.05
CA ILE A 193 0.39 -6.55 6.58
C ILE A 193 0.45 -6.59 8.10
N THR A 194 -0.01 -5.49 8.71
CA THR A 194 -0.06 -5.34 10.16
C THR A 194 -1.49 -5.22 10.66
N ASN A 195 -1.76 -5.85 11.80
CA ASN A 195 -3.04 -5.78 12.48
C ASN A 195 -2.83 -5.83 14.00
N HIS A 196 -3.47 -4.93 14.75
CA HIS A 196 -3.35 -4.85 16.22
C HIS A 196 -1.90 -4.97 16.74
N GLY A 197 -0.95 -4.27 16.07
CA GLY A 197 0.46 -4.25 16.46
C GLY A 197 1.26 -5.50 16.09
N LYS A 198 0.69 -6.47 15.37
CA LYS A 198 1.36 -7.69 14.90
C LYS A 198 1.50 -7.70 13.40
N ILE A 199 2.45 -8.49 12.90
CA ILE A 199 2.54 -8.83 11.48
C ILE A 199 1.64 -10.05 11.23
N GLU A 200 0.71 -9.90 10.30
CA GLU A 200 -0.18 -10.98 9.86
C GLU A 200 0.48 -11.79 8.72
N GLN A 201 1.12 -11.10 7.78
CA GLN A 201 1.80 -11.72 6.64
C GLN A 201 2.80 -10.74 6.02
N MET A 202 3.86 -11.28 5.41
CA MET A 202 4.80 -10.57 4.58
C MET A 202 5.03 -11.33 3.28
N GLY A 203 5.07 -10.63 2.14
CA GLY A 203 5.33 -11.22 0.83
C GLY A 203 5.13 -10.24 -0.30
N THR A 204 5.30 -10.72 -1.54
CA THR A 204 4.97 -9.91 -2.72
C THR A 204 3.45 -9.68 -2.80
N PRO A 205 2.98 -8.60 -3.45
CA PRO A 205 1.55 -8.34 -3.65
C PRO A 205 0.79 -9.57 -4.18
N SER A 206 1.37 -10.27 -5.16
CA SER A 206 0.77 -11.46 -5.76
C SER A 206 0.68 -12.65 -4.79
N GLN A 207 1.69 -12.87 -3.95
CA GLN A 207 1.67 -13.94 -2.95
C GLN A 207 0.59 -13.69 -1.89
N ILE A 208 0.56 -12.48 -1.33
CA ILE A 208 -0.44 -12.08 -0.32
C ILE A 208 -1.86 -12.22 -0.88
N TYR A 209 -2.05 -11.83 -2.14
CA TYR A 209 -3.35 -11.91 -2.79
C TYR A 209 -3.81 -13.36 -3.04
N LYS A 210 -2.91 -14.22 -3.55
CA LYS A 210 -3.23 -15.60 -3.93
C LYS A 210 -3.22 -16.59 -2.77
N SER A 211 -2.37 -16.35 -1.78
CA SER A 211 -2.14 -17.27 -0.65
C SER A 211 -2.14 -16.49 0.66
N PRO A 212 -3.30 -16.00 1.12
CA PRO A 212 -3.38 -15.31 2.41
C PRO A 212 -3.17 -16.30 3.56
N ASP A 213 -2.26 -15.95 4.50
CA ASP A 213 -1.90 -16.81 5.64
C ASP A 213 -2.97 -16.80 6.74
N THR A 214 -3.78 -15.73 6.82
CA THR A 214 -4.81 -15.59 7.85
C THR A 214 -6.15 -15.17 7.26
N PRO A 215 -7.29 -15.48 7.92
CA PRO A 215 -8.60 -14.98 7.53
C PRO A 215 -8.66 -13.45 7.44
N PHE A 216 -7.91 -12.77 8.33
CA PHE A 216 -7.80 -11.32 8.29
C PHE A 216 -7.19 -10.83 6.97
N VAL A 217 -6.07 -11.41 6.53
CA VAL A 217 -5.41 -11.04 5.27
C VAL A 217 -6.32 -11.33 4.09
N ALA A 218 -6.98 -12.50 4.06
CA ALA A 218 -7.91 -12.87 3.00
C ALA A 218 -9.04 -11.85 2.83
N GLN A 219 -9.56 -11.35 3.95
CA GLN A 219 -10.64 -10.37 3.98
C GLN A 219 -10.15 -8.93 3.74
N PHE A 220 -8.96 -8.60 4.27
CA PHE A 220 -8.42 -7.25 4.21
C PHE A 220 -7.89 -6.90 2.81
N ILE A 221 -7.36 -7.84 2.04
CA ILE A 221 -6.83 -7.61 0.70
C ILE A 221 -7.88 -7.92 -0.37
N GLY A 222 -8.16 -6.93 -1.21
CA GLY A 222 -9.17 -7.02 -2.25
C GLY A 222 -10.56 -6.63 -1.76
N ARG A 223 -11.60 -7.14 -2.43
CA ARG A 223 -13.02 -6.89 -2.11
C ARG A 223 -13.79 -8.21 -2.07
N PRO A 224 -13.43 -9.12 -1.16
CA PRO A 224 -14.05 -10.43 -1.13
C PRO A 224 -15.49 -10.36 -0.60
N SER A 225 -16.33 -11.30 -1.04
CA SER A 225 -17.58 -11.66 -0.39
C SER A 225 -17.28 -12.62 0.76
N GLU A 226 -17.76 -12.29 1.95
CA GLU A 226 -17.75 -13.19 3.09
C GLU A 226 -19.00 -14.07 3.04
N VAL A 227 -18.84 -15.37 2.94
CA VAL A 227 -19.92 -16.31 2.70
C VAL A 227 -20.05 -17.28 3.87
N HIS A 228 -21.17 -17.19 4.60
CA HIS A 228 -21.57 -18.17 5.60
C HIS A 228 -22.31 -19.32 4.90
N ASN A 229 -22.28 -20.51 5.50
CA ASN A 229 -22.91 -21.73 4.92
C ASN A 229 -22.39 -22.05 3.50
N TYR A 230 -21.12 -21.76 3.25
CA TYR A 230 -20.47 -21.94 1.95
C TYR A 230 -20.49 -23.40 1.47
N ASP A 231 -20.63 -24.35 2.38
CA ASP A 231 -20.75 -25.79 2.14
C ASP A 231 -22.06 -26.19 1.43
N THR A 232 -22.99 -25.24 1.28
CA THR A 232 -24.19 -25.42 0.46
C THR A 232 -23.96 -25.08 -1.01
N LEU A 233 -22.82 -24.45 -1.34
CA LEU A 233 -22.45 -24.10 -2.70
C LEU A 233 -21.79 -25.29 -3.41
N ASN A 234 -22.10 -25.47 -4.69
CA ASN A 234 -21.53 -26.54 -5.51
C ASN A 234 -20.00 -26.47 -5.55
N GLY A 235 -19.34 -27.58 -5.22
CA GLY A 235 -17.88 -27.67 -5.21
C GLY A 235 -17.20 -27.15 -3.94
N PHE A 236 -17.96 -26.80 -2.93
CA PHE A 236 -17.41 -26.40 -1.62
C PHE A 236 -17.72 -27.45 -0.56
N ASP A 237 -16.70 -28.13 -0.08
CA ASP A 237 -16.83 -29.04 1.06
C ASP A 237 -16.61 -28.27 2.36
N LYS A 238 -17.30 -28.69 3.41
CA LYS A 238 -17.13 -28.13 4.74
C LYS A 238 -15.70 -28.38 5.26
N ILE A 239 -15.05 -27.32 5.65
CA ILE A 239 -13.71 -27.36 6.29
C ILE A 239 -13.93 -27.31 7.80
N GLU A 240 -13.38 -28.27 8.53
CA GLU A 240 -13.48 -28.32 9.98
C GLU A 240 -12.85 -27.07 10.61
N GLY A 241 -13.61 -26.37 11.46
CA GLY A 241 -13.17 -25.11 12.09
C GLY A 241 -13.33 -23.85 11.24
N ALA A 242 -13.87 -23.93 10.02
CA ALA A 242 -14.15 -22.77 9.19
C ALA A 242 -15.67 -22.50 9.13
N ASP A 243 -16.12 -21.42 9.75
CA ASP A 243 -17.53 -21.02 9.75
C ASP A 243 -17.94 -20.19 8.50
N LYS A 244 -16.96 -19.74 7.72
CA LYS A 244 -17.14 -18.88 6.55
C LYS A 244 -16.07 -19.13 5.49
N ALA A 245 -16.41 -18.86 4.23
CA ALA A 245 -15.47 -18.79 3.13
C ALA A 245 -15.32 -17.36 2.63
N VAL A 246 -14.20 -17.08 1.96
CA VAL A 246 -13.92 -15.81 1.30
C VAL A 246 -13.91 -16.05 -0.19
N ILE A 247 -14.86 -15.41 -0.91
CA ILE A 247 -14.99 -15.52 -2.37
C ILE A 247 -14.65 -14.17 -2.99
N ARG A 248 -13.72 -14.16 -3.91
CA ARG A 248 -13.29 -12.94 -4.60
C ARG A 248 -14.04 -12.74 -5.90
N PRO A 249 -14.47 -11.51 -6.25
CA PRO A 249 -15.31 -11.24 -7.42
C PRO A 249 -14.74 -11.74 -8.75
N GLU A 250 -13.43 -11.67 -8.94
CA GLU A 250 -12.73 -12.11 -10.15
C GLU A 250 -12.71 -13.64 -10.34
N PHE A 251 -13.02 -14.41 -9.28
CA PHE A 251 -13.16 -15.86 -9.33
C PHE A 251 -14.63 -16.31 -9.48
N VAL A 252 -15.53 -15.36 -9.66
CA VAL A 252 -16.94 -15.61 -9.93
C VAL A 252 -17.25 -15.30 -11.40
N LYS A 253 -17.35 -16.33 -12.21
CA LYS A 253 -17.74 -16.19 -13.60
C LYS A 253 -19.26 -16.17 -13.71
N ILE A 254 -19.81 -15.04 -14.12
CA ILE A 254 -21.25 -14.85 -14.32
C ILE A 254 -21.59 -15.05 -15.79
N SER A 255 -22.72 -15.69 -16.07
CA SER A 255 -23.31 -15.81 -17.39
C SER A 255 -24.81 -15.67 -17.33
N LYS A 256 -25.45 -15.23 -18.43
CA LYS A 256 -26.90 -15.22 -18.53
C LYS A 256 -27.45 -16.64 -18.40
N PHE A 257 -28.61 -16.76 -17.79
CA PHE A 257 -29.25 -18.07 -17.55
C PHE A 257 -29.35 -18.91 -18.82
N GLY A 258 -28.91 -20.17 -18.75
CA GLY A 258 -28.93 -21.11 -19.87
C GLY A 258 -27.83 -20.93 -20.94
N LYS A 259 -26.89 -19.97 -20.77
CA LYS A 259 -25.78 -19.75 -21.72
C LYS A 259 -24.45 -20.41 -21.31
N LEU A 260 -24.43 -21.24 -20.28
CA LEU A 260 -23.24 -22.00 -19.83
C LEU A 260 -23.20 -23.38 -20.48
N ASP A 261 -22.45 -23.52 -21.59
CA ASP A 261 -22.47 -24.75 -22.39
C ASP A 261 -21.67 -25.93 -21.83
N ARG A 262 -20.76 -25.78 -20.85
CA ARG A 262 -19.82 -26.85 -20.47
C ARG A 262 -19.71 -27.20 -18.98
N TYR A 263 -20.30 -26.47 -18.07
CA TYR A 263 -20.10 -26.71 -16.61
C TYR A 263 -21.40 -26.52 -15.82
N MET A 264 -22.56 -26.86 -16.43
CA MET A 264 -23.89 -26.68 -15.82
C MET A 264 -24.04 -27.40 -14.47
N SER A 265 -23.40 -28.57 -14.32
CA SER A 265 -23.51 -29.36 -13.09
C SER A 265 -22.70 -28.75 -11.89
N ALA A 266 -21.75 -27.88 -12.17
CA ALA A 266 -20.97 -27.19 -11.16
C ALA A 266 -21.39 -25.72 -10.96
N ALA A 267 -22.32 -25.24 -11.77
CA ALA A 267 -22.77 -23.86 -11.72
C ALA A 267 -23.89 -23.67 -10.70
N GLU A 268 -23.82 -22.59 -9.98
CA GLU A 268 -24.93 -22.07 -9.18
C GLU A 268 -25.91 -21.29 -10.04
N THR A 269 -27.14 -21.20 -9.57
CA THR A 269 -28.12 -20.31 -10.11
C THR A 269 -28.52 -19.27 -9.09
N GLY A 270 -28.49 -17.99 -9.47
CA GLY A 270 -28.85 -16.91 -8.57
C GLY A 270 -29.63 -15.81 -9.26
N ILE A 271 -30.07 -14.84 -8.47
CA ILE A 271 -30.81 -13.65 -8.91
C ILE A 271 -29.97 -12.43 -8.66
N VAL A 272 -29.83 -11.56 -9.66
CA VAL A 272 -29.12 -10.28 -9.53
C VAL A 272 -29.86 -9.36 -8.56
N GLU A 273 -29.20 -8.99 -7.46
CA GLU A 273 -29.75 -8.06 -6.47
C GLU A 273 -29.25 -6.63 -6.67
N ASP A 274 -27.99 -6.47 -7.09
CA ASP A 274 -27.37 -5.16 -7.26
C ASP A 274 -26.34 -5.14 -8.38
N VAL A 275 -26.18 -3.98 -9.04
CA VAL A 275 -25.24 -3.78 -10.15
C VAL A 275 -24.56 -2.43 -9.95
N VAL A 276 -23.27 -2.44 -9.64
CA VAL A 276 -22.46 -1.23 -9.36
C VAL A 276 -21.44 -1.00 -10.46
N PHE A 277 -21.50 0.15 -11.12
CA PHE A 277 -20.51 0.54 -12.13
C PHE A 277 -19.18 0.97 -11.45
N ARG A 278 -18.07 0.38 -11.91
CA ARG A 278 -16.71 0.63 -11.39
C ARG A 278 -15.78 1.32 -12.40
N GLY A 279 -16.31 1.90 -13.45
CA GLY A 279 -15.53 2.57 -14.48
C GLY A 279 -15.16 1.66 -15.66
N ASN A 280 -14.51 0.54 -15.42
CA ASN A 280 -14.08 -0.44 -16.44
C ASN A 280 -14.88 -1.75 -16.42
N ARG A 281 -15.71 -1.98 -15.42
CA ARG A 281 -16.53 -3.18 -15.22
C ARG A 281 -17.75 -2.87 -14.36
N LEU A 282 -18.64 -3.85 -14.23
CA LEU A 282 -19.69 -3.86 -13.23
C LEU A 282 -19.37 -4.88 -12.15
N ASP A 283 -19.50 -4.50 -10.88
CA ASP A 283 -19.58 -5.43 -9.76
C ASP A 283 -21.07 -5.82 -9.63
N VAL A 284 -21.38 -7.12 -9.70
CA VAL A 284 -22.74 -7.65 -9.67
C VAL A 284 -22.91 -8.49 -8.42
N THR A 285 -23.81 -8.09 -7.54
CA THR A 285 -24.17 -8.86 -6.35
C THR A 285 -25.36 -9.76 -6.69
N ILE A 286 -25.21 -11.05 -6.40
CA ILE A 286 -26.15 -12.09 -6.78
C ILE A 286 -26.53 -12.87 -5.53
N ASP A 287 -27.84 -13.06 -5.32
CA ASP A 287 -28.36 -13.96 -4.32
C ASP A 287 -28.38 -15.39 -4.86
N VAL A 288 -27.66 -16.27 -4.18
CA VAL A 288 -27.61 -17.71 -4.45
C VAL A 288 -28.12 -18.43 -3.19
N HIS A 289 -29.36 -18.82 -3.16
CA HIS A 289 -30.00 -19.52 -2.03
C HIS A 289 -29.90 -18.75 -0.69
N GLY A 290 -29.98 -17.42 -0.71
CA GLY A 290 -29.81 -16.56 0.47
C GLY A 290 -28.37 -16.19 0.77
N ILE A 291 -27.41 -16.60 -0.04
CA ILE A 291 -26.01 -16.25 0.04
C ILE A 291 -25.70 -15.15 -0.98
N LYS A 292 -25.16 -14.01 -0.51
CA LYS A 292 -24.78 -12.91 -1.41
C LYS A 292 -23.35 -13.09 -1.90
N ILE A 293 -23.20 -13.22 -3.21
CA ILE A 293 -21.91 -13.37 -3.88
C ILE A 293 -21.74 -12.24 -4.88
N THR A 294 -20.60 -11.56 -4.84
CA THR A 294 -20.25 -10.53 -5.82
C THR A 294 -19.33 -11.13 -6.88
N GLY A 295 -19.63 -10.85 -8.14
CA GLY A 295 -18.78 -11.20 -9.28
C GLY A 295 -18.60 -10.02 -10.23
N GLU A 296 -17.68 -10.18 -11.17
CA GLU A 296 -17.40 -9.16 -12.19
C GLU A 296 -18.15 -9.41 -13.49
N TRP A 297 -18.67 -8.34 -14.07
CA TRP A 297 -19.31 -8.37 -15.38
C TRP A 297 -18.66 -7.35 -16.32
N SER A 298 -18.23 -7.81 -17.49
CA SER A 298 -17.60 -6.96 -18.49
C SER A 298 -18.61 -6.02 -19.14
N LEU A 299 -18.22 -4.78 -19.41
CA LEU A 299 -19.01 -3.80 -20.16
C LEU A 299 -19.23 -4.17 -21.63
N GLU A 300 -18.45 -5.12 -22.16
CA GLU A 300 -18.60 -5.63 -23.53
C GLU A 300 -19.75 -6.61 -23.68
N LYS A 301 -20.27 -7.14 -22.57
CA LYS A 301 -21.40 -8.06 -22.55
C LYS A 301 -22.72 -7.32 -22.55
N ASP A 302 -23.80 -8.03 -22.92
CA ASP A 302 -25.17 -7.52 -22.81
C ASP A 302 -25.46 -7.02 -21.38
N SER A 303 -26.29 -6.00 -21.23
CA SER A 303 -26.69 -5.47 -19.92
C SER A 303 -27.29 -6.55 -19.02
N LEU A 304 -27.02 -6.45 -17.73
CA LEU A 304 -27.69 -7.20 -16.68
C LEU A 304 -28.64 -6.28 -15.92
N GLU A 305 -29.82 -6.80 -15.61
CA GLU A 305 -30.84 -6.08 -14.85
C GLU A 305 -31.05 -6.71 -13.48
N ILE A 306 -31.40 -5.86 -12.51
CA ILE A 306 -31.77 -6.32 -11.16
C ILE A 306 -33.01 -7.21 -11.28
N GLY A 307 -32.99 -8.36 -10.61
CA GLY A 307 -34.03 -9.40 -10.70
C GLY A 307 -33.79 -10.43 -11.83
N GLU A 308 -32.78 -10.22 -12.66
CA GLU A 308 -32.44 -11.18 -13.74
C GLU A 308 -31.84 -12.46 -13.16
N LYS A 309 -32.25 -13.62 -13.68
CA LYS A 309 -31.71 -14.92 -13.32
C LYS A 309 -30.41 -15.17 -14.07
N VAL A 310 -29.37 -15.60 -13.35
CA VAL A 310 -28.03 -15.84 -13.90
C VAL A 310 -27.44 -17.16 -13.41
N ASN A 311 -26.45 -17.67 -14.16
CA ASN A 311 -25.61 -18.77 -13.69
C ASN A 311 -24.26 -18.26 -13.21
N LEU A 312 -23.73 -18.83 -12.12
CA LEU A 312 -22.42 -18.52 -11.54
C LEU A 312 -21.56 -19.77 -11.52
N LEU A 313 -20.31 -19.61 -11.92
CA LEU A 313 -19.27 -20.60 -11.66
C LEU A 313 -18.24 -19.99 -10.74
N ILE A 314 -18.07 -20.57 -9.56
CA ILE A 314 -17.17 -20.08 -8.52
C ILE A 314 -15.93 -20.96 -8.54
N TYR A 315 -14.76 -20.34 -8.78
CA TYR A 315 -13.49 -21.04 -8.81
C TYR A 315 -12.86 -21.04 -7.41
N ARG A 316 -12.38 -22.21 -6.97
CA ARG A 316 -11.47 -22.33 -5.84
C ARG A 316 -10.06 -21.94 -6.28
N ILE A 317 -9.32 -21.24 -5.42
CA ILE A 317 -7.89 -20.99 -5.56
C ILE A 317 -7.16 -21.80 -4.50
#